data_0a7593254a71e2675a639d2393c62426
#
_entry.id   0a7593254a71e2675a639d2393c62426
#
_cell.length_a   1.000
_cell.length_b   1.000
_cell.length_c   1.000
_cell.angle_alpha   90.00
_cell.angle_beta   90.00
_cell.angle_gamma   90.00
#
_symmetry.space_group_name_H-M   'P 1'
#
loop_
_entity.id
_entity.type
_entity.pdbx_description
1 polymer ?
#
loop_
_entity_poly.entity_id
_entity_poly.type
_entity_poly.pdbx_seq_one_letter_code
_entity_poly.pdbx_strand_id
1 'polypeptide(L)'
;MSQSGDGDGRTQVSLAELIALRARVGRAKLASLVSRAARSGQQSSRLYGRGMDYAESRVYQAGDDVRRLDWRLTARSGKLHTKLFQEDREGSLLILVDTHASMHFGTRVRFKSVQAARLAACAAWYAVRAGERVGAMAFGQVDSLLRPIAGPRGALAVCGALAEWSTRTPAIRTESLTDALTRANRVQHGASRVLLISDGFCAETSARQRLLDLSRHATLSVLIVADALELALVPAGRYPIDHGGVRQDVVLQSERQRRDFQRAIGAGPAQLGELAKTVGLRCSTIDTLADPLDAVVRVLGARRSA
;
A
#
# COMPACT_ATOMS: atom_id res chain seq x y z
N MET A 1 -16.90 -28.55 -5.62
CA MET A 1 -17.67 -27.29 -5.46
C MET A 1 -17.41 -26.79 -4.05
N SER A 2 -16.37 -25.94 -3.89
CA SER A 2 -16.03 -25.35 -2.60
C SER A 2 -17.05 -24.23 -2.33
N GLN A 3 -17.77 -24.34 -1.21
CA GLN A 3 -18.57 -23.25 -0.69
C GLN A 3 -17.60 -22.09 -0.38
N SER A 4 -17.66 -21.03 -1.20
CA SER A 4 -17.04 -19.76 -0.89
C SER A 4 -17.76 -19.23 0.36
N GLY A 5 -17.12 -19.39 1.52
CA GLY A 5 -17.62 -18.90 2.78
C GLY A 5 -17.87 -17.40 2.65
N ASP A 6 -19.11 -17.02 2.85
CA ASP A 6 -19.50 -15.61 2.91
C ASP A 6 -18.87 -15.05 4.18
N GLY A 7 -17.80 -14.27 4.04
CA GLY A 7 -17.06 -13.71 5.18
C GLY A 7 -18.00 -12.85 6.03
N ASP A 8 -17.88 -12.96 7.35
CA ASP A 8 -18.72 -12.26 8.32
C ASP A 8 -18.40 -10.76 8.49
N GLY A 9 -17.37 -10.25 7.79
CA GLY A 9 -16.86 -8.88 7.92
C GLY A 9 -16.21 -8.56 9.27
N ARG A 10 -16.08 -9.57 10.15
CA ARG A 10 -15.48 -9.47 11.50
C ARG A 10 -14.16 -10.23 11.60
N THR A 11 -14.18 -11.50 11.25
CA THR A 11 -13.01 -12.39 11.31
C THR A 11 -12.46 -12.70 9.92
N GLN A 12 -13.31 -12.67 8.90
CA GLN A 12 -12.97 -12.91 7.49
C GLN A 12 -13.67 -11.90 6.59
N VAL A 13 -13.07 -11.60 5.45
CA VAL A 13 -13.67 -10.73 4.43
C VAL A 13 -14.37 -11.56 3.36
N SER A 14 -15.47 -11.01 2.81
CA SER A 14 -16.08 -11.55 1.60
C SER A 14 -15.63 -10.77 0.36
N LEU A 15 -15.58 -11.45 -0.78
CA LEU A 15 -15.30 -10.81 -2.06
C LEU A 15 -16.33 -9.70 -2.37
N ALA A 16 -17.61 -9.96 -2.08
CA ALA A 16 -18.70 -9.02 -2.30
C ALA A 16 -18.51 -7.71 -1.50
N GLU A 17 -18.10 -7.79 -0.23
CA GLU A 17 -17.79 -6.64 0.61
C GLU A 17 -16.67 -5.80 0.00
N LEU A 18 -15.57 -6.42 -0.42
CA LEU A 18 -14.42 -5.73 -1.00
C LEU A 18 -14.75 -5.04 -2.34
N ILE A 19 -15.58 -5.68 -3.17
CA ILE A 19 -16.08 -5.09 -4.41
C ILE A 19 -17.00 -3.89 -4.13
N ALA A 20 -17.86 -3.97 -3.12
CA ALA A 20 -18.78 -2.89 -2.76
C ALA A 20 -18.06 -1.58 -2.37
N LEU A 21 -16.83 -1.64 -1.89
CA LEU A 21 -15.99 -0.47 -1.60
C LEU A 21 -15.73 0.40 -2.83
N ARG A 22 -15.82 -0.16 -4.05
CA ARG A 22 -15.72 0.59 -5.31
C ARG A 22 -16.68 1.78 -5.37
N ALA A 23 -17.92 1.60 -4.93
CA ALA A 23 -18.93 2.67 -4.97
C ALA A 23 -18.54 3.84 -4.05
N ARG A 24 -17.93 3.56 -2.91
CA ARG A 24 -17.45 4.57 -1.96
C ARG A 24 -16.26 5.33 -2.53
N VAL A 25 -15.27 4.62 -3.05
CA VAL A 25 -14.09 5.21 -3.71
C VAL A 25 -14.53 6.07 -4.92
N GLY A 26 -15.53 5.63 -5.68
CA GLY A 26 -16.08 6.38 -6.81
C GLY A 26 -16.60 7.78 -6.46
N ARG A 27 -17.13 7.97 -5.26
CA ARG A 27 -17.66 9.25 -4.76
C ARG A 27 -16.61 10.16 -4.11
N ALA A 28 -15.44 9.63 -3.76
CA ALA A 28 -14.38 10.39 -3.11
C ALA A 28 -13.81 11.46 -4.06
N LYS A 29 -13.53 12.65 -3.54
CA LYS A 29 -12.77 13.67 -4.28
C LYS A 29 -11.33 13.19 -4.44
N LEU A 30 -10.89 12.94 -5.67
CA LEU A 30 -9.48 12.70 -5.95
C LEU A 30 -8.72 14.02 -5.79
N ALA A 31 -7.84 14.12 -4.79
CA ALA A 31 -6.73 15.05 -4.90
C ALA A 31 -5.92 14.60 -6.11
N SER A 32 -5.73 15.49 -7.11
CA SER A 32 -5.12 15.15 -8.40
C SER A 32 -3.80 14.40 -8.17
N LEU A 33 -3.81 13.12 -8.48
CA LEU A 33 -2.62 12.27 -8.51
C LEU A 33 -1.82 12.67 -9.76
N VAL A 34 -1.07 13.76 -9.68
CA VAL A 34 -0.05 14.03 -10.69
C VAL A 34 1.07 13.05 -10.40
N SER A 35 1.15 12.02 -11.21
CA SER A 35 2.24 11.05 -11.20
C SER A 35 3.57 11.80 -11.24
N ARG A 36 4.54 11.34 -10.48
CA ARG A 36 5.92 11.87 -10.50
C ARG A 36 6.55 11.75 -11.88
N ALA A 37 6.09 10.85 -12.72
CA ALA A 37 6.48 10.69 -14.11
C ALA A 37 6.26 11.97 -14.93
N ALA A 38 5.23 12.75 -14.62
CA ALA A 38 4.95 14.02 -15.29
C ALA A 38 5.95 15.15 -14.95
N ARG A 39 6.84 14.99 -13.98
CA ARG A 39 7.75 16.07 -13.52
C ARG A 39 9.24 15.78 -13.63
N SER A 40 9.67 14.59 -13.97
CA SER A 40 11.10 14.31 -14.15
C SER A 40 11.52 14.51 -15.61
N GLY A 41 11.21 15.69 -16.16
CA GLY A 41 11.58 16.11 -17.50
C GLY A 41 13.07 16.44 -17.68
N GLN A 42 13.99 15.80 -16.94
CA GLN A 42 15.43 16.09 -17.08
C GLN A 42 16.33 14.88 -17.30
N GLN A 43 15.79 13.69 -17.53
CA GLN A 43 16.63 12.58 -18.00
C GLN A 43 16.01 11.94 -19.23
N SER A 44 16.59 12.26 -20.39
CA SER A 44 16.27 11.64 -21.67
C SER A 44 16.61 10.14 -21.61
N SER A 45 15.60 9.30 -21.44
CA SER A 45 15.73 7.87 -21.62
C SER A 45 15.88 7.56 -23.12
N ARG A 46 16.93 6.81 -23.49
CA ARG A 46 17.20 6.34 -24.86
C ARG A 46 16.43 5.08 -25.24
N LEU A 47 15.36 4.74 -24.53
CA LEU A 47 14.60 3.52 -24.78
C LEU A 47 13.36 3.83 -25.63
N TYR A 48 13.28 3.21 -26.80
CA TYR A 48 12.12 3.24 -27.69
C TYR A 48 11.01 2.31 -27.13
N GLY A 49 9.83 2.87 -26.79
CA GLY A 49 8.64 2.13 -26.35
C GLY A 49 7.37 2.72 -26.99
N ARG A 50 6.37 1.88 -27.23
CA ARG A 50 5.02 2.28 -27.65
C ARG A 50 4.35 3.04 -26.50
N GLY A 51 4.01 4.31 -26.72
CA GLY A 51 3.32 5.17 -25.75
C GLY A 51 4.13 6.41 -25.37
N MET A 52 4.61 7.15 -26.38
CA MET A 52 5.21 8.47 -26.15
C MET A 52 4.19 9.53 -26.56
N ASP A 53 3.66 10.28 -25.58
CA ASP A 53 2.86 11.46 -25.86
C ASP A 53 3.73 12.66 -26.14
N TYR A 54 3.33 13.45 -27.14
CA TYR A 54 3.97 14.72 -27.43
C TYR A 54 3.82 15.67 -26.24
N ALA A 55 4.94 16.10 -25.65
CA ALA A 55 4.94 17.02 -24.51
C ALA A 55 5.07 18.47 -24.97
N GLU A 56 6.15 18.78 -25.70
CA GLU A 56 6.44 20.13 -26.18
C GLU A 56 7.48 20.08 -27.31
N SER A 57 7.67 21.21 -28.01
CA SER A 57 8.78 21.38 -28.93
C SER A 57 9.78 22.44 -28.40
N ARG A 58 11.07 22.11 -28.42
CA ARG A 58 12.16 23.05 -28.10
C ARG A 58 13.05 23.29 -29.29
N VAL A 59 13.86 24.35 -29.24
CA VAL A 59 14.88 24.61 -30.26
C VAL A 59 15.85 23.42 -30.29
N TYR A 60 16.14 22.95 -31.51
CA TYR A 60 17.08 21.87 -31.78
C TYR A 60 18.48 22.23 -31.27
N GLN A 61 19.15 21.28 -30.67
CA GLN A 61 20.54 21.34 -30.25
C GLN A 61 21.33 20.24 -30.94
N ALA A 62 22.61 20.52 -31.23
CA ALA A 62 23.49 19.51 -31.84
C ALA A 62 23.56 18.25 -31.00
N GLY A 63 23.19 17.11 -31.61
CA GLY A 63 23.07 15.82 -30.92
C GLY A 63 21.64 15.34 -30.71
N ASP A 64 20.63 16.16 -30.98
CA ASP A 64 19.23 15.74 -30.98
C ASP A 64 18.93 14.82 -32.19
N ASP A 65 17.98 13.88 -32.00
CA ASP A 65 17.55 13.00 -33.08
C ASP A 65 16.74 13.77 -34.13
N VAL A 66 17.33 13.90 -35.33
CA VAL A 66 16.74 14.61 -36.49
C VAL A 66 15.38 14.03 -36.93
N ARG A 67 15.05 12.75 -36.57
CA ARG A 67 13.77 12.12 -36.87
C ARG A 67 12.64 12.72 -36.05
N ARG A 68 12.96 13.46 -34.98
CA ARG A 68 12.01 14.10 -34.08
C ARG A 68 11.82 15.57 -34.34
N LEU A 69 12.31 16.09 -35.48
CA LEU A 69 12.11 17.46 -35.83
C LEU A 69 10.64 17.83 -36.00
N ASP A 70 10.23 18.94 -35.40
CA ASP A 70 8.92 19.54 -35.61
C ASP A 70 8.94 20.43 -36.85
N TRP A 71 8.74 19.82 -38.02
CA TRP A 71 8.75 20.52 -39.28
C TRP A 71 7.73 21.67 -39.37
N ARG A 72 6.58 21.49 -38.66
CA ARG A 72 5.53 22.52 -38.68
C ARG A 72 5.91 23.75 -37.87
N LEU A 73 6.53 23.58 -36.72
CA LEU A 73 7.01 24.69 -35.89
C LEU A 73 8.28 25.31 -36.50
N THR A 74 9.17 24.49 -37.05
CA THR A 74 10.37 24.91 -37.77
C THR A 74 10.01 25.83 -38.97
N ALA A 75 9.00 25.44 -39.75
CA ALA A 75 8.55 26.25 -40.91
C ALA A 75 7.95 27.61 -40.48
N ARG A 76 7.36 27.69 -39.30
CA ARG A 76 6.76 28.94 -38.78
C ARG A 76 7.79 29.86 -38.14
N SER A 77 8.74 29.31 -37.42
CA SER A 77 9.69 30.07 -36.60
C SER A 77 11.02 30.39 -37.32
N GLY A 78 11.30 29.70 -38.44
CA GLY A 78 12.58 29.78 -39.13
C GLY A 78 13.75 29.14 -38.36
N LYS A 79 13.52 28.51 -37.21
CA LYS A 79 14.54 27.84 -36.40
C LYS A 79 14.18 26.37 -36.27
N LEU A 80 15.17 25.47 -36.31
CA LEU A 80 14.94 24.05 -36.12
C LEU A 80 14.40 23.78 -34.74
N HIS A 81 13.28 23.05 -34.65
CA HIS A 81 12.67 22.60 -33.40
C HIS A 81 12.60 21.07 -33.37
N THR A 82 12.86 20.49 -32.20
CA THR A 82 12.70 19.05 -31.93
C THR A 82 11.53 18.81 -31.03
N LYS A 83 10.72 17.75 -31.31
CA LYS A 83 9.63 17.31 -30.48
C LYS A 83 10.18 16.58 -29.27
N LEU A 84 9.82 17.03 -28.08
CA LEU A 84 10.02 16.28 -26.85
C LEU A 84 8.81 15.40 -26.62
N PHE A 85 9.07 14.13 -26.48
CA PHE A 85 8.05 13.14 -26.12
C PHE A 85 8.23 12.77 -24.65
N GLN A 86 7.13 12.75 -23.93
CA GLN A 86 7.10 12.25 -22.59
C GLN A 86 6.67 10.79 -22.63
N GLU A 87 7.48 9.91 -22.04
CA GLU A 87 7.10 8.52 -21.87
C GLU A 87 5.95 8.50 -20.86
N ASP A 88 4.76 8.15 -21.32
CA ASP A 88 3.60 7.92 -20.44
C ASP A 88 3.85 6.60 -19.68
N ARG A 89 4.58 6.71 -18.57
CA ARG A 89 4.76 5.58 -17.67
C ARG A 89 3.48 5.43 -16.86
N GLU A 90 2.64 4.49 -17.25
CA GLU A 90 1.54 4.04 -16.41
C GLU A 90 2.06 3.79 -15.00
N GLY A 91 1.63 4.61 -14.04
CA GLY A 91 1.94 4.43 -12.64
C GLY A 91 1.49 3.04 -12.18
N SER A 92 2.20 2.47 -11.22
CA SER A 92 1.78 1.22 -10.61
C SER A 92 1.76 1.33 -9.09
N LEU A 93 0.78 0.67 -8.46
CA LEU A 93 0.70 0.50 -7.02
C LEU A 93 0.85 -0.97 -6.68
N LEU A 94 1.86 -1.30 -5.86
CA LEU A 94 1.98 -2.61 -5.21
C LEU A 94 1.56 -2.47 -3.74
N ILE A 95 0.60 -3.29 -3.31
CA ILE A 95 0.09 -3.30 -1.94
C ILE A 95 0.67 -4.52 -1.22
N LEU A 96 1.48 -4.28 -0.19
CA LEU A 96 2.02 -5.30 0.68
C LEU A 96 1.08 -5.48 1.88
N VAL A 97 0.55 -6.66 2.06
CA VAL A 97 -0.43 -6.98 3.12
C VAL A 97 0.18 -7.98 4.08
N ASP A 98 0.27 -7.58 5.32
CA ASP A 98 0.72 -8.41 6.41
C ASP A 98 -0.33 -9.48 6.77
N THR A 99 0.11 -10.73 6.84
CA THR A 99 -0.72 -11.90 7.20
C THR A 99 -0.19 -12.65 8.42
N HIS A 100 0.64 -12.03 9.25
CA HIS A 100 1.11 -12.64 10.49
C HIS A 100 -0.05 -12.91 11.47
N ALA A 101 0.16 -13.83 12.39
CA ALA A 101 -0.84 -14.19 13.39
C ALA A 101 -1.34 -13.00 14.21
N SER A 102 -0.48 -12.03 14.48
CA SER A 102 -0.83 -10.78 15.18
C SER A 102 -1.93 -9.97 14.49
N MET A 103 -2.08 -10.12 13.17
CA MET A 103 -3.16 -9.49 12.40
C MET A 103 -4.55 -10.08 12.70
N HIS A 104 -4.63 -11.30 13.24
CA HIS A 104 -5.89 -11.94 13.66
C HIS A 104 -6.31 -11.51 15.08
N PHE A 105 -6.11 -10.25 15.39
CA PHE A 105 -6.51 -9.64 16.65
C PHE A 105 -7.52 -8.51 16.42
N GLY A 106 -8.48 -8.41 17.33
CA GLY A 106 -9.47 -7.35 17.35
C GLY A 106 -10.40 -7.49 18.55
N THR A 107 -10.77 -6.37 19.17
CA THR A 107 -11.54 -6.36 20.43
C THR A 107 -12.98 -5.89 20.28
N ARG A 108 -13.36 -5.24 19.19
CA ARG A 108 -14.68 -4.63 19.04
C ARG A 108 -15.45 -5.12 17.83
N VAL A 109 -15.11 -4.63 16.64
CA VAL A 109 -15.92 -4.85 15.44
C VAL A 109 -15.32 -5.88 14.51
N ARG A 110 -13.99 -5.83 14.31
CA ARG A 110 -13.32 -6.72 13.36
C ARG A 110 -11.86 -6.93 13.70
N PHE A 111 -11.26 -7.98 13.14
CA PHE A 111 -9.83 -8.22 13.20
C PHE A 111 -9.04 -7.18 12.38
N LYS A 112 -7.78 -6.95 12.76
CA LYS A 112 -6.85 -6.12 12.01
C LYS A 112 -6.66 -6.63 10.57
N SER A 113 -6.65 -7.95 10.36
CA SER A 113 -6.59 -8.58 9.04
C SER A 113 -7.75 -8.16 8.12
N VAL A 114 -8.98 -8.12 8.67
CA VAL A 114 -10.17 -7.67 7.94
C VAL A 114 -10.05 -6.17 7.57
N GLN A 115 -9.61 -5.35 8.51
CA GLN A 115 -9.41 -3.93 8.24
C GLN A 115 -8.28 -3.71 7.22
N ALA A 116 -7.19 -4.48 7.28
CA ALA A 116 -6.10 -4.44 6.31
C ALA A 116 -6.58 -4.81 4.89
N ALA A 117 -7.42 -5.85 4.77
CA ALA A 117 -8.01 -6.22 3.49
C ALA A 117 -8.92 -5.12 2.92
N ARG A 118 -9.72 -4.45 3.76
CA ARG A 118 -10.57 -3.31 3.36
C ARG A 118 -9.72 -2.11 2.91
N LEU A 119 -8.63 -1.81 3.62
CA LEU A 119 -7.66 -0.79 3.23
C LEU A 119 -7.03 -1.10 1.88
N ALA A 120 -6.58 -2.35 1.69
CA ALA A 120 -5.97 -2.80 0.46
C ALA A 120 -6.95 -2.73 -0.73
N ALA A 121 -8.21 -3.15 -0.54
CA ALA A 121 -9.24 -3.03 -1.56
C ALA A 121 -9.56 -1.56 -1.90
N CYS A 122 -9.70 -0.68 -0.89
CA CYS A 122 -9.86 0.75 -1.12
C CYS A 122 -8.69 1.35 -1.89
N ALA A 123 -7.45 0.98 -1.54
CA ALA A 123 -6.24 1.42 -2.23
C ALA A 123 -6.20 0.93 -3.70
N ALA A 124 -6.61 -0.32 -3.95
CA ALA A 124 -6.70 -0.88 -5.29
C ALA A 124 -7.72 -0.14 -6.17
N TRP A 125 -8.94 0.10 -5.67
CA TRP A 125 -9.95 0.87 -6.39
C TRP A 125 -9.52 2.32 -6.60
N TYR A 126 -8.83 2.92 -5.62
CA TYR A 126 -8.30 4.28 -5.71
C TYR A 126 -7.23 4.41 -6.79
N ALA A 127 -6.27 3.46 -6.84
CA ALA A 127 -5.22 3.42 -7.84
C ALA A 127 -5.77 3.24 -9.27
N VAL A 128 -6.69 2.30 -9.45
CA VAL A 128 -7.35 2.06 -10.76
C VAL A 128 -8.11 3.29 -11.22
N ARG A 129 -8.81 4.00 -10.32
CA ARG A 129 -9.49 5.25 -10.66
C ARG A 129 -8.51 6.36 -11.08
N ALA A 130 -7.28 6.30 -10.58
CA ALA A 130 -6.19 7.20 -10.95
C ALA A 130 -5.46 6.80 -12.25
N GLY A 131 -5.91 5.73 -12.92
CA GLY A 131 -5.28 5.20 -14.13
C GLY A 131 -4.04 4.34 -13.88
N GLU A 132 -3.77 3.93 -12.64
CA GLU A 132 -2.61 3.11 -12.29
C GLU A 132 -2.90 1.62 -12.40
N ARG A 133 -1.85 0.86 -12.70
CA ARG A 133 -1.88 -0.60 -12.56
C ARG A 133 -1.80 -0.96 -11.08
N VAL A 134 -2.50 -2.00 -10.64
CA VAL A 134 -2.49 -2.41 -9.24
C VAL A 134 -2.17 -3.89 -9.09
N GLY A 135 -1.31 -4.19 -8.13
CA GLY A 135 -0.98 -5.53 -7.68
C GLY A 135 -0.97 -5.62 -6.17
N ALA A 136 -0.90 -6.83 -5.64
CA ALA A 136 -0.84 -7.07 -4.22
C ALA A 136 0.14 -8.20 -3.90
N MET A 137 0.74 -8.14 -2.72
CA MET A 137 1.65 -9.14 -2.21
C MET A 137 1.30 -9.41 -0.74
N ALA A 138 0.97 -10.66 -0.43
CA ALA A 138 0.87 -11.12 0.95
C ALA A 138 2.25 -11.53 1.45
N PHE A 139 2.51 -11.28 2.72
CA PHE A 139 3.70 -11.75 3.42
C PHE A 139 3.36 -12.14 4.86
N GLY A 140 4.22 -12.91 5.50
CA GLY A 140 3.95 -13.49 6.80
C GLY A 140 3.54 -14.94 6.68
N GLN A 141 2.33 -15.28 7.13
CA GLN A 141 1.82 -16.66 7.08
C GLN A 141 1.34 -17.08 5.68
N VAL A 142 1.03 -16.12 4.82
CA VAL A 142 0.69 -16.35 3.41
C VAL A 142 1.77 -15.72 2.54
N ASP A 143 2.36 -16.51 1.65
CA ASP A 143 3.27 -16.06 0.61
C ASP A 143 2.55 -16.09 -0.73
N SER A 144 2.24 -14.91 -1.25
CA SER A 144 1.53 -14.79 -2.53
C SER A 144 1.84 -13.46 -3.21
N LEU A 145 1.86 -13.46 -4.54
CA LEU A 145 2.13 -12.29 -5.34
C LEU A 145 1.17 -12.20 -6.52
N LEU A 146 0.42 -11.12 -6.59
CA LEU A 146 -0.34 -10.68 -7.75
C LEU A 146 0.38 -9.51 -8.40
N ARG A 147 0.92 -9.71 -9.60
CA ARG A 147 1.60 -8.65 -10.36
C ARG A 147 0.64 -7.54 -10.75
N PRO A 148 1.12 -6.28 -10.91
CA PRO A 148 0.27 -5.15 -11.26
C PRO A 148 -0.47 -5.33 -12.59
N ILE A 149 -1.81 -5.24 -12.55
CA ILE A 149 -2.74 -5.35 -13.67
C ILE A 149 -3.46 -4.01 -13.85
N ALA A 150 -3.64 -3.58 -15.10
CA ALA A 150 -4.32 -2.33 -15.42
C ALA A 150 -5.85 -2.44 -15.30
N GLY A 151 -6.47 -1.31 -14.97
CA GLY A 151 -7.92 -1.13 -15.00
C GLY A 151 -8.69 -1.92 -13.94
N PRO A 152 -10.04 -1.95 -14.04
CA PRO A 152 -10.90 -2.58 -13.04
C PRO A 152 -10.61 -4.06 -12.78
N ARG A 153 -10.09 -4.77 -13.79
CA ARG A 153 -9.67 -6.17 -13.64
C ARG A 153 -8.56 -6.34 -12.59
N GLY A 154 -7.63 -5.36 -12.50
CA GLY A 154 -6.59 -5.36 -11.48
C GLY A 154 -7.15 -5.26 -10.07
N ALA A 155 -8.06 -4.31 -9.82
CA ALA A 155 -8.70 -4.17 -8.51
C ALA A 155 -9.56 -5.39 -8.14
N LEU A 156 -10.29 -5.98 -9.10
CA LEU A 156 -11.05 -7.22 -8.88
C LEU A 156 -10.14 -8.39 -8.53
N ALA A 157 -9.01 -8.53 -9.22
CA ALA A 157 -8.02 -9.57 -8.94
C ALA A 157 -7.41 -9.38 -7.53
N VAL A 158 -7.13 -8.14 -7.11
CA VAL A 158 -6.69 -7.85 -5.74
C VAL A 158 -7.78 -8.22 -4.73
N CYS A 159 -9.05 -7.84 -4.95
CA CYS A 159 -10.14 -8.22 -4.05
C CYS A 159 -10.28 -9.74 -3.94
N GLY A 160 -10.16 -10.48 -5.05
CA GLY A 160 -10.19 -11.94 -5.06
C GLY A 160 -9.05 -12.55 -4.25
N ALA A 161 -7.82 -12.06 -4.45
CA ALA A 161 -6.65 -12.50 -3.70
C ALA A 161 -6.79 -12.23 -2.19
N LEU A 162 -7.28 -11.05 -1.79
CA LEU A 162 -7.51 -10.70 -0.38
C LEU A 162 -8.54 -11.62 0.28
N ALA A 163 -9.65 -11.93 -0.41
CA ALA A 163 -10.65 -12.87 0.09
C ALA A 163 -10.08 -14.29 0.25
N GLU A 164 -9.30 -14.75 -0.74
CA GLU A 164 -8.61 -16.03 -0.68
C GLU A 164 -7.59 -16.09 0.47
N TRP A 165 -6.76 -15.04 0.65
CA TRP A 165 -5.75 -15.00 1.72
C TRP A 165 -6.37 -15.01 3.11
N SER A 166 -7.56 -14.42 3.28
CA SER A 166 -8.26 -14.40 4.58
C SER A 166 -8.74 -15.79 5.03
N THR A 167 -8.82 -16.76 4.12
CA THR A 167 -9.27 -18.13 4.39
C THR A 167 -8.16 -19.17 4.28
N ARG A 168 -6.96 -18.77 3.86
CA ARG A 168 -5.84 -19.72 3.70
C ARG A 168 -5.35 -20.25 5.03
N THR A 169 -5.02 -21.53 5.03
CA THR A 169 -4.30 -22.16 6.15
C THR A 169 -2.91 -21.54 6.27
N PRO A 170 -2.51 -21.12 7.49
CA PRO A 170 -1.18 -20.54 7.73
C PRO A 170 -0.06 -21.47 7.28
N ALA A 171 0.98 -20.89 6.65
CA ALA A 171 2.18 -21.64 6.30
C ALA A 171 3.00 -22.01 7.56
N ILE A 172 3.75 -23.12 7.48
CA ILE A 172 4.66 -23.56 8.56
C ILE A 172 5.79 -22.54 8.77
N ARG A 173 6.27 -21.92 7.69
CA ARG A 173 7.31 -20.88 7.74
C ARG A 173 6.67 -19.52 7.49
N THR A 174 7.03 -18.56 8.32
CA THR A 174 6.55 -17.18 8.24
C THR A 174 7.60 -16.33 7.54
N GLU A 175 7.21 -15.59 6.51
CA GLU A 175 8.11 -14.64 5.82
C GLU A 175 8.30 -13.38 6.66
N SER A 176 9.54 -12.96 6.87
CA SER A 176 9.85 -11.72 7.58
C SER A 176 9.52 -10.47 6.75
N LEU A 177 9.36 -9.31 7.41
CA LEU A 177 9.21 -8.03 6.69
C LEU A 177 10.44 -7.74 5.81
N THR A 178 11.63 -8.08 6.26
CA THR A 178 12.89 -7.89 5.54
C THR A 178 12.91 -8.66 4.21
N ASP A 179 12.47 -9.93 4.23
CA ASP A 179 12.39 -10.77 3.03
C ASP A 179 11.29 -10.28 2.08
N ALA A 180 10.14 -9.92 2.63
CA ALA A 180 9.02 -9.35 1.88
C ALA A 180 9.41 -8.06 1.13
N LEU A 181 10.12 -7.15 1.79
CA LEU A 181 10.63 -5.93 1.17
C LEU A 181 11.67 -6.22 0.08
N THR A 182 12.52 -7.23 0.29
CA THR A 182 13.49 -7.69 -0.71
C THR A 182 12.77 -8.25 -1.95
N ARG A 183 11.73 -9.04 -1.74
CA ARG A 183 10.87 -9.57 -2.81
C ARG A 183 10.12 -8.45 -3.54
N ALA A 184 9.55 -7.49 -2.80
CA ALA A 184 8.88 -6.33 -3.37
C ALA A 184 9.82 -5.52 -4.27
N ASN A 185 11.06 -5.29 -3.86
CA ASN A 185 12.05 -4.54 -4.63
C ASN A 185 12.41 -5.21 -5.97
N ARG A 186 12.36 -6.55 -6.04
CA ARG A 186 12.58 -7.31 -7.29
C ARG A 186 11.40 -7.22 -8.28
N VAL A 187 10.21 -6.98 -7.78
CA VAL A 187 8.98 -6.91 -8.59
C VAL A 187 8.73 -5.50 -9.12
N GLN A 188 9.26 -4.49 -8.43
CA GLN A 188 9.02 -3.10 -8.77
C GLN A 188 9.90 -2.62 -9.92
N HIS A 189 9.27 -2.09 -10.96
CA HIS A 189 9.93 -1.49 -12.11
C HIS A 189 9.27 -0.17 -12.48
N GLY A 190 10.08 0.87 -12.71
CA GLY A 190 9.59 2.17 -13.19
C GLY A 190 8.99 3.07 -12.10
N ALA A 191 8.03 3.92 -12.48
CA ALA A 191 7.36 4.87 -11.59
C ALA A 191 6.33 4.16 -10.71
N SER A 192 6.81 3.56 -9.62
CA SER A 192 6.01 2.69 -8.76
C SER A 192 5.71 3.34 -7.42
N ARG A 193 4.55 3.02 -6.89
CA ARG A 193 4.18 3.28 -5.49
C ARG A 193 4.05 1.95 -4.76
N VAL A 194 4.46 1.94 -3.51
CA VAL A 194 4.32 0.78 -2.62
C VAL A 194 3.55 1.21 -1.39
N LEU A 195 2.54 0.45 -1.01
CA LEU A 195 1.77 0.63 0.20
C LEU A 195 1.95 -0.58 1.10
N LEU A 196 2.64 -0.41 2.23
CA LEU A 196 2.74 -1.42 3.27
C LEU A 196 1.58 -1.28 4.24
N ILE A 197 0.86 -2.36 4.51
CA ILE A 197 -0.23 -2.46 5.49
C ILE A 197 0.13 -3.55 6.49
N SER A 198 0.37 -3.17 7.75
CA SER A 198 0.82 -4.07 8.81
C SER A 198 0.42 -3.51 10.18
N ASP A 199 0.40 -4.35 11.21
CA ASP A 199 0.30 -3.91 12.61
C ASP A 199 1.65 -3.61 13.25
N GLY A 200 2.75 -3.91 12.55
CA GLY A 200 4.11 -3.59 12.94
C GLY A 200 4.81 -4.59 13.86
N PHE A 201 4.15 -5.65 14.31
CA PHE A 201 4.82 -6.68 15.13
C PHE A 201 5.92 -7.44 14.40
N CYS A 202 5.88 -7.45 13.06
CA CYS A 202 6.93 -7.99 12.20
C CYS A 202 8.04 -6.98 11.86
N ALA A 203 7.99 -5.75 12.40
CA ALA A 203 8.93 -4.67 12.07
C ALA A 203 10.26 -4.85 12.80
N GLU A 204 11.17 -5.58 12.19
CA GLU A 204 12.54 -5.77 12.68
C GLU A 204 13.42 -4.57 12.35
N THR A 205 14.47 -4.34 13.17
CA THR A 205 15.47 -3.29 12.90
C THR A 205 16.18 -3.50 11.56
N SER A 206 16.36 -4.75 11.15
CA SER A 206 16.94 -5.16 9.86
C SER A 206 16.14 -4.67 8.65
N ALA A 207 14.83 -4.49 8.79
CA ALA A 207 13.95 -3.99 7.74
C ALA A 207 14.26 -2.52 7.33
N ARG A 208 14.94 -1.74 8.21
CA ARG A 208 15.27 -0.34 7.93
C ARG A 208 16.02 -0.15 6.62
N GLN A 209 17.06 -0.94 6.40
CA GLN A 209 17.86 -0.83 5.18
C GLN A 209 17.04 -1.17 3.94
N ARG A 210 16.18 -2.19 4.02
CA ARG A 210 15.31 -2.59 2.90
C ARG A 210 14.24 -1.56 2.57
N LEU A 211 13.69 -0.89 3.59
CA LEU A 211 12.79 0.24 3.39
C LEU A 211 13.48 1.41 2.69
N LEU A 212 14.72 1.74 3.08
CA LEU A 212 15.52 2.76 2.41
C LEU A 212 15.80 2.39 0.94
N ASP A 213 16.23 1.16 0.68
CA ASP A 213 16.53 0.68 -0.67
C ASP A 213 15.28 0.77 -1.57
N LEU A 214 14.13 0.30 -1.07
CA LEU A 214 12.87 0.37 -1.81
C LEU A 214 12.41 1.83 -2.03
N SER A 215 12.62 2.72 -1.05
CA SER A 215 12.23 4.12 -1.14
C SER A 215 13.03 4.94 -2.16
N ARG A 216 14.19 4.45 -2.60
CA ARG A 216 15.00 5.07 -3.67
C ARG A 216 14.34 4.91 -5.05
N HIS A 217 13.62 3.80 -5.26
CA HIS A 217 13.06 3.42 -6.54
C HIS A 217 11.53 3.56 -6.60
N ALA A 218 10.86 3.59 -5.45
CA ALA A 218 9.41 3.68 -5.34
C ALA A 218 8.98 4.73 -4.31
N THR A 219 7.78 5.27 -4.45
CA THR A 219 7.16 6.07 -3.38
C THR A 219 6.52 5.13 -2.37
N LEU A 220 7.21 4.91 -1.25
CA LEU A 220 6.76 4.02 -0.19
C LEU A 220 5.88 4.78 0.82
N SER A 221 4.78 4.17 1.21
CA SER A 221 3.85 4.64 2.23
C SER A 221 3.45 3.50 3.16
N VAL A 222 3.14 3.82 4.41
CA VAL A 222 2.82 2.83 5.45
C VAL A 222 1.46 3.13 6.06
N LEU A 223 0.58 2.13 6.14
CA LEU A 223 -0.64 2.14 6.93
C LEU A 223 -0.49 1.13 8.08
N ILE A 224 -0.48 1.65 9.30
CA ILE A 224 -0.41 0.83 10.52
C ILE A 224 -1.84 0.54 10.95
N VAL A 225 -2.20 -0.73 11.01
CA VAL A 225 -3.52 -1.15 11.49
C VAL A 225 -3.39 -1.53 12.97
N ALA A 226 -4.11 -0.85 13.82
CA ALA A 226 -4.10 -1.10 15.25
C ALA A 226 -5.52 -1.31 15.79
N ASP A 227 -5.65 -2.08 16.84
CA ASP A 227 -6.90 -2.16 17.61
C ASP A 227 -6.97 -1.03 18.65
N ALA A 228 -8.16 -0.62 19.03
CA ALA A 228 -8.36 0.40 20.05
C ALA A 228 -7.64 0.09 21.37
N LEU A 229 -7.50 -1.19 21.71
CA LEU A 229 -6.80 -1.65 22.89
C LEU A 229 -5.28 -1.41 22.80
N GLU A 230 -4.72 -1.42 21.58
CA GLU A 230 -3.30 -1.16 21.31
C GLU A 230 -2.95 0.34 21.32
N LEU A 231 -3.94 1.22 21.15
CA LEU A 231 -3.73 2.68 20.99
C LEU A 231 -3.91 3.46 22.27
N ALA A 232 -4.66 2.95 23.25
CA ALA A 232 -5.01 3.68 24.45
C ALA A 232 -4.81 2.87 25.72
N LEU A 233 -4.51 3.56 26.83
CA LEU A 233 -4.41 2.95 28.15
C LEU A 233 -5.77 2.35 28.53
N VAL A 234 -5.80 1.05 28.76
CA VAL A 234 -7.03 0.34 29.13
C VAL A 234 -7.48 0.69 30.56
N PRO A 235 -8.79 0.79 30.82
CA PRO A 235 -9.31 0.92 32.19
C PRO A 235 -8.89 -0.22 33.09
N ALA A 236 -8.99 -0.04 34.41
CA ALA A 236 -8.86 -1.15 35.35
C ALA A 236 -9.99 -2.17 35.13
N GLY A 237 -9.66 -3.46 35.10
CA GLY A 237 -10.65 -4.47 34.80
C GLY A 237 -10.07 -5.84 34.51
N ARG A 238 -10.97 -6.75 34.11
CA ARG A 238 -10.65 -8.12 33.69
C ARG A 238 -10.90 -8.23 32.18
N TYR A 239 -9.88 -8.68 31.47
CA TYR A 239 -9.87 -8.75 30.01
C TYR A 239 -9.71 -10.22 29.59
N PRO A 240 -10.80 -10.86 29.12
CA PRO A 240 -10.68 -12.20 28.55
C PRO A 240 -9.97 -12.10 27.20
N ILE A 241 -8.86 -12.83 27.07
CA ILE A 241 -8.10 -12.96 25.81
C ILE A 241 -8.22 -14.38 25.33
N ASP A 242 -8.60 -14.56 24.09
CA ASP A 242 -8.57 -15.85 23.40
C ASP A 242 -7.35 -15.89 22.48
N HIS A 243 -6.55 -16.94 22.63
CA HIS A 243 -5.41 -17.19 21.75
C HIS A 243 -5.39 -18.68 21.36
N GLY A 244 -5.70 -18.96 20.09
CA GLY A 244 -5.70 -20.33 19.57
C GLY A 244 -6.72 -21.26 20.24
N GLY A 245 -7.87 -20.73 20.69
CA GLY A 245 -8.92 -21.48 21.41
C GLY A 245 -8.64 -21.63 22.90
N VAL A 246 -7.54 -21.08 23.43
CA VAL A 246 -7.25 -21.03 24.86
C VAL A 246 -7.63 -19.66 25.40
N ARG A 247 -8.65 -19.62 26.25
CA ARG A 247 -9.11 -18.40 26.90
C ARG A 247 -8.37 -18.17 28.20
N GLN A 248 -7.76 -17.00 28.33
CA GLN A 248 -7.10 -16.55 29.56
C GLN A 248 -7.64 -15.19 29.97
N ASP A 249 -7.78 -14.98 31.28
CA ASP A 249 -8.21 -13.71 31.84
C ASP A 249 -6.99 -12.90 32.31
N VAL A 250 -6.79 -11.75 31.71
CA VAL A 250 -5.79 -10.78 32.16
C VAL A 250 -6.46 -9.80 33.10
N VAL A 251 -5.97 -9.74 34.35
CA VAL A 251 -6.50 -8.83 35.39
C VAL A 251 -5.56 -7.64 35.52
N LEU A 252 -6.07 -6.44 35.25
CA LEU A 252 -5.32 -5.18 35.25
C LEU A 252 -5.91 -4.25 36.30
N GLN A 253 -5.39 -4.29 37.52
CA GLN A 253 -5.89 -3.49 38.64
C GLN A 253 -5.04 -2.25 38.86
N SER A 254 -3.71 -2.39 38.86
CA SER A 254 -2.79 -1.28 39.10
C SER A 254 -2.48 -0.51 37.82
N GLU A 255 -2.14 0.77 37.98
CA GLU A 255 -1.70 1.61 36.86
C GLU A 255 -0.43 1.07 36.19
N ARG A 256 0.48 0.49 36.98
CA ARG A 256 1.70 -0.15 36.47
C ARG A 256 1.36 -1.31 35.55
N GLN A 257 0.48 -2.23 35.97
CA GLN A 257 0.03 -3.37 35.16
C GLN A 257 -0.60 -2.89 33.85
N ARG A 258 -1.44 -1.86 33.90
CA ARG A 258 -2.09 -1.29 32.72
C ARG A 258 -1.08 -0.69 31.74
N ARG A 259 -0.07 0.04 32.24
CA ARG A 259 1.01 0.62 31.40
C ARG A 259 1.90 -0.46 30.81
N ASP A 260 2.23 -1.50 31.57
CA ASP A 260 3.04 -2.62 31.09
C ASP A 260 2.30 -3.40 30.01
N PHE A 261 1.02 -3.67 30.23
CA PHE A 261 0.15 -4.28 29.22
C PHE A 261 0.06 -3.43 27.96
N GLN A 262 -0.20 -2.11 28.11
CA GLN A 262 -0.27 -1.18 26.98
C GLN A 262 1.03 -1.15 26.16
N ARG A 263 2.19 -1.14 26.83
CA ARG A 263 3.48 -1.20 26.15
C ARG A 263 3.66 -2.49 25.38
N ALA A 264 3.24 -3.61 25.94
CA ALA A 264 3.36 -4.90 25.27
C ALA A 264 2.47 -5.03 24.04
N ILE A 265 1.16 -4.70 24.16
CA ILE A 265 0.22 -4.81 23.02
C ILE A 265 0.39 -3.70 21.98
N GLY A 266 0.86 -2.51 22.38
CA GLY A 266 1.12 -1.38 21.50
C GLY A 266 2.52 -1.38 20.87
N ALA A 267 3.35 -2.38 21.15
CA ALA A 267 4.74 -2.42 20.69
C ALA A 267 4.86 -2.41 19.17
N GLY A 268 4.04 -3.20 18.47
CA GLY A 268 4.07 -3.30 17.01
C GLY A 268 3.79 -1.96 16.32
N PRO A 269 2.64 -1.31 16.56
CA PRO A 269 2.36 0.01 16.01
C PRO A 269 3.43 1.06 16.31
N ALA A 270 3.99 1.05 17.53
CA ALA A 270 5.05 1.96 17.91
C ALA A 270 6.36 1.70 17.14
N GLN A 271 6.78 0.42 17.01
CA GLN A 271 7.98 0.04 16.29
C GLN A 271 7.92 0.42 14.81
N LEU A 272 6.83 0.07 14.13
CA LEU A 272 6.67 0.39 12.71
C LEU A 272 6.54 1.90 12.49
N GLY A 273 5.87 2.62 13.39
CA GLY A 273 5.76 4.07 13.36
C GLY A 273 7.12 4.76 13.48
N GLU A 274 7.96 4.37 14.44
CA GLU A 274 9.32 4.90 14.59
C GLU A 274 10.23 4.51 13.43
N LEU A 275 10.10 3.28 12.91
CA LEU A 275 10.84 2.85 11.73
C LEU A 275 10.47 3.69 10.49
N ALA A 276 9.19 3.90 10.24
CA ALA A 276 8.70 4.73 9.15
C ALA A 276 9.17 6.18 9.27
N LYS A 277 9.13 6.76 10.49
CA LYS A 277 9.60 8.10 10.78
C LYS A 277 11.11 8.25 10.54
N THR A 278 11.91 7.29 11.02
CA THR A 278 13.38 7.29 10.85
C THR A 278 13.79 7.26 9.37
N VAL A 279 13.00 6.58 8.53
CA VAL A 279 13.22 6.49 7.08
C VAL A 279 12.59 7.67 6.33
N GLY A 280 11.79 8.51 6.99
CA GLY A 280 11.09 9.64 6.38
C GLY A 280 9.91 9.20 5.49
N LEU A 281 9.26 8.07 5.81
CA LEU A 281 8.13 7.55 5.06
C LEU A 281 6.83 8.24 5.49
N ARG A 282 5.88 8.31 4.54
CA ARG A 282 4.50 8.64 4.91
C ARG A 282 3.90 7.49 5.69
N CYS A 283 3.44 7.78 6.89
CA CYS A 283 2.84 6.81 7.77
C CYS A 283 1.54 7.35 8.36
N SER A 284 0.55 6.49 8.50
CA SER A 284 -0.69 6.79 9.22
C SER A 284 -1.16 5.55 9.95
N THR A 285 -1.53 5.73 11.21
CA THR A 285 -2.18 4.67 12.01
C THR A 285 -3.69 4.76 11.86
N ILE A 286 -4.33 3.62 11.70
CA ILE A 286 -5.78 3.49 11.58
C ILE A 286 -6.29 2.45 12.57
N ASP A 287 -7.40 2.79 13.24
CA ASP A 287 -8.16 1.89 14.10
C ASP A 287 -9.00 0.91 13.25
N THR A 288 -9.27 -0.27 13.82
CA THR A 288 -10.17 -1.28 13.24
C THR A 288 -11.61 -0.78 13.01
N LEU A 289 -12.04 0.29 13.69
CA LEU A 289 -13.35 0.95 13.52
C LEU A 289 -13.37 2.00 12.42
N ALA A 290 -12.23 2.63 12.13
CA ALA A 290 -12.16 3.79 11.28
C ALA A 290 -12.49 3.47 9.81
N ASP A 291 -12.87 4.51 9.06
CA ASP A 291 -13.12 4.41 7.63
C ASP A 291 -11.82 4.13 6.85
N PRO A 292 -11.71 2.99 6.15
CA PRO A 292 -10.52 2.65 5.39
C PRO A 292 -10.23 3.63 4.25
N LEU A 293 -11.27 4.24 3.65
CA LEU A 293 -11.10 5.16 2.53
C LEU A 293 -10.38 6.45 2.94
N ASP A 294 -10.73 7.02 4.10
CA ASP A 294 -10.11 8.25 4.60
C ASP A 294 -8.60 8.07 4.84
N ALA A 295 -8.19 6.91 5.39
CA ALA A 295 -6.79 6.60 5.59
C ALA A 295 -6.03 6.45 4.26
N VAL A 296 -6.62 5.76 3.30
CA VAL A 296 -6.06 5.57 1.95
C VAL A 296 -5.88 6.91 1.24
N VAL A 297 -6.91 7.77 1.25
CA VAL A 297 -6.85 9.10 0.63
C VAL A 297 -5.78 9.97 1.28
N ARG A 298 -5.66 9.93 2.61
CA ARG A 298 -4.63 10.66 3.35
C ARG A 298 -3.22 10.26 2.96
N VAL A 299 -2.97 8.97 2.83
CA VAL A 299 -1.63 8.42 2.59
C VAL A 299 -1.26 8.43 1.10
N LEU A 300 -2.19 8.07 0.22
CA LEU A 300 -1.95 8.00 -1.22
C LEU A 300 -2.28 9.30 -1.96
N GLY A 301 -3.19 10.12 -1.43
CA GLY A 301 -3.68 11.34 -2.06
C GLY A 301 -2.85 12.60 -1.77
N ALA A 302 -2.07 12.64 -0.69
CA ALA A 302 -1.30 13.81 -0.32
C ALA A 302 -0.13 14.07 -1.27
N ARG A 303 -0.03 15.30 -1.81
CA ARG A 303 1.17 15.78 -2.51
C ARG A 303 2.32 15.86 -1.49
N ARG A 304 3.53 15.42 -1.84
CA ARG A 304 4.72 15.92 -1.15
C ARG A 304 4.75 17.42 -1.37
N SER A 305 4.56 18.23 -0.34
CA SER A 305 5.11 19.59 -0.32
C SER A 305 6.63 19.43 -0.48
N ALA A 306 7.16 20.14 -1.46
CA ALA A 306 8.59 20.22 -1.72
C ALA A 306 9.30 20.89 -0.55
#